data_99b4bdc44cd409101382a262d5e9a145
#
_entry.id   99b4bdc44cd409101382a262d5e9a145
#
_cell.length_a   1.000
_cell.length_b   1.000
_cell.length_c   1.000
_cell.angle_alpha   90.00
_cell.angle_beta   90.00
_cell.angle_gamma   90.00
#
_symmetry.space_group_name_H-M   'P 1'
#
loop_
_entity.id
_entity.type
_entity.pdbx_description
1 polymer ?
#
loop_
_entity_poly.entity_id
_entity_poly.type
_entity_poly.pdbx_seq_one_letter_code
_entity_poly.pdbx_strand_id
1 'polypeptide(L)'
;MFTAVKNAFKVKDIRKKIFFTLFVLIVYRIGAAITVPGVNAAALQEISSTGLASILNTFSGGGLENYSLFAMGVSPYITAQIVVQLLQMDIVPRFVEWSKQGEVGRRKLNQATRWLTIVLGFIQSIGITAGFNALSSIKLVNHPNVTTYLTIGLILTAGTMFATWMGDMITERGLGNGVSMLIFAGIVAQMPGGIYQLWQDQIAGESGSALWMGIGFVALVIIALIIIVAFVTWV
;
A
#
# COMPACT_ATOMS: atom_id res chain seq x y z
N MET A 1 -27.64 -1.83 -12.45
CA MET A 1 -26.24 -2.15 -12.11
C MET A 1 -25.91 -3.64 -12.14
N PHE A 2 -26.67 -4.52 -11.50
CA PHE A 2 -26.42 -5.99 -11.52
C PHE A 2 -26.41 -6.63 -12.91
N THR A 3 -27.25 -6.19 -13.83
CA THR A 3 -27.27 -6.68 -15.23
C THR A 3 -26.02 -6.30 -16.01
N ALA A 4 -25.44 -5.11 -15.78
CA ALA A 4 -24.19 -4.67 -16.40
C ALA A 4 -22.99 -5.52 -15.91
N VAL A 5 -22.90 -5.79 -14.62
CA VAL A 5 -21.88 -6.66 -14.04
C VAL A 5 -22.01 -8.10 -14.57
N LYS A 6 -23.23 -8.64 -14.62
CA LYS A 6 -23.48 -9.98 -15.17
C LYS A 6 -23.13 -10.08 -16.66
N ASN A 7 -23.36 -9.02 -17.42
CA ASN A 7 -23.00 -8.97 -18.85
C ASN A 7 -21.49 -8.80 -19.05
N ALA A 8 -20.80 -8.04 -18.18
CA ALA A 8 -19.34 -7.92 -18.20
C ALA A 8 -18.65 -9.30 -18.00
N PHE A 9 -19.18 -10.13 -17.08
CA PHE A 9 -18.66 -11.49 -16.88
C PHE A 9 -18.90 -12.45 -18.06
N LYS A 10 -19.87 -12.15 -18.95
CA LYS A 10 -20.11 -12.95 -20.16
C LYS A 10 -19.08 -12.69 -21.25
N VAL A 11 -18.43 -11.51 -21.27
CA VAL A 11 -17.39 -11.18 -22.23
C VAL A 11 -16.09 -11.87 -21.85
N LYS A 12 -15.59 -12.76 -22.71
CA LYS A 12 -14.40 -13.60 -22.45
C LYS A 12 -13.14 -12.79 -22.12
N ASP A 13 -12.97 -11.64 -22.77
CA ASP A 13 -11.80 -10.78 -22.55
C ASP A 13 -11.83 -10.08 -21.19
N ILE A 14 -13.00 -9.57 -20.78
CA ILE A 14 -13.15 -8.94 -19.46
C ILE A 14 -12.95 -9.97 -18.35
N ARG A 15 -13.48 -11.16 -18.52
CA ARG A 15 -13.28 -12.27 -17.57
C ARG A 15 -11.81 -12.63 -17.41
N LYS A 16 -11.04 -12.72 -18.51
CA LYS A 16 -9.59 -12.98 -18.44
C LYS A 16 -8.86 -11.88 -17.67
N LYS A 17 -9.20 -10.61 -17.91
CA LYS A 17 -8.61 -9.47 -17.21
C LYS A 17 -8.92 -9.50 -15.71
N ILE A 18 -10.17 -9.83 -15.33
CA ILE A 18 -10.56 -9.98 -13.91
C ILE A 18 -9.73 -11.08 -13.25
N PHE A 19 -9.68 -12.28 -13.84
CA PHE A 19 -8.92 -13.38 -13.26
C PHE A 19 -7.43 -13.07 -13.16
N PHE A 20 -6.86 -12.41 -14.15
CA PHE A 20 -5.46 -11.99 -14.12
C PHE A 20 -5.19 -11.00 -12.99
N THR A 21 -6.06 -9.99 -12.83
CA THR A 21 -5.95 -9.01 -11.73
C THR A 21 -6.05 -9.70 -10.37
N LEU A 22 -7.04 -10.58 -10.17
CA LEU A 22 -7.20 -11.33 -8.92
C LEU A 22 -5.98 -12.22 -8.63
N PHE A 23 -5.45 -12.90 -9.64
CA PHE A 23 -4.24 -13.70 -9.49
C PHE A 23 -3.05 -12.87 -9.01
N VAL A 24 -2.79 -11.72 -9.63
CA VAL A 24 -1.69 -10.83 -9.21
C VAL A 24 -1.91 -10.29 -7.79
N LEU A 25 -3.15 -9.96 -7.41
CA LEU A 25 -3.48 -9.52 -6.04
C LEU A 25 -3.24 -10.64 -5.00
N ILE A 26 -3.53 -11.90 -5.34
CA ILE A 26 -3.22 -13.04 -4.47
C ILE A 26 -1.69 -13.19 -4.31
N VAL A 27 -0.92 -13.10 -5.39
CA VAL A 27 0.55 -13.14 -5.33
C VAL A 27 1.09 -12.00 -4.47
N TYR A 28 0.56 -10.78 -4.64
CA TYR A 28 0.90 -9.64 -3.78
C TYR A 28 0.61 -9.94 -2.31
N ARG A 29 -0.54 -10.53 -2.00
CA ARG A 29 -0.89 -10.86 -0.61
C ARG A 29 0.02 -11.91 0.01
N ILE A 30 0.42 -12.93 -0.76
CA ILE A 30 1.41 -13.92 -0.31
C ILE A 30 2.74 -13.24 0.00
N GLY A 31 3.23 -12.37 -0.87
CA GLY A 31 4.47 -11.62 -0.64
C GLY A 31 4.41 -10.67 0.56
N ALA A 32 3.24 -10.12 0.87
CA ALA A 32 3.02 -9.30 2.07
C ALA A 32 3.04 -10.11 3.39
N ALA A 33 2.95 -11.44 3.32
CA ALA A 33 3.09 -12.32 4.47
C ALA A 33 4.54 -12.80 4.72
N ILE A 34 5.45 -12.59 3.75
CA ILE A 34 6.85 -13.02 3.86
C ILE A 34 7.65 -11.97 4.63
N THR A 35 8.07 -12.28 5.84
CA THR A 35 8.85 -11.37 6.70
C THR A 35 10.30 -11.23 6.23
N VAL A 36 10.87 -10.04 6.39
CA VAL A 36 12.28 -9.77 6.09
C VAL A 36 13.17 -10.46 7.15
N PRO A 37 14.21 -11.21 6.74
CA PRO A 37 15.09 -11.89 7.69
C PRO A 37 15.88 -10.88 8.54
N GLY A 38 16.13 -11.22 9.81
CA GLY A 38 16.91 -10.41 10.74
C GLY A 38 16.11 -9.37 11.53
N VAL A 39 14.77 -9.38 11.41
CA VAL A 39 13.86 -8.50 12.14
C VAL A 39 13.17 -9.24 13.27
N ASN A 40 12.99 -8.58 14.42
CA ASN A 40 12.35 -9.14 15.59
C ASN A 40 10.84 -8.90 15.56
N ALA A 41 10.05 -9.98 15.49
CA ALA A 41 8.60 -9.90 15.46
C ALA A 41 7.97 -9.25 16.72
N ALA A 42 8.57 -9.40 17.89
CA ALA A 42 8.05 -8.79 19.12
C ALA A 42 8.13 -7.25 19.10
N ALA A 43 9.19 -6.69 18.50
CA ALA A 43 9.34 -5.25 18.34
C ALA A 43 8.27 -4.67 17.38
N LEU A 44 7.81 -5.47 16.41
CA LEU A 44 6.78 -5.04 15.46
C LEU A 44 5.42 -4.85 16.10
N GLN A 45 5.04 -5.70 17.05
CA GLN A 45 3.78 -5.57 17.79
C GLN A 45 3.74 -4.29 18.62
N GLU A 46 4.88 -3.90 19.22
CA GLU A 46 5.00 -2.66 19.98
C GLU A 46 4.85 -1.43 19.04
N ILE A 47 5.48 -1.47 17.88
CA ILE A 47 5.44 -0.38 16.89
C ILE A 47 4.05 -0.24 16.27
N SER A 48 3.38 -1.35 15.97
CA SER A 48 2.06 -1.35 15.32
C SER A 48 0.98 -0.68 16.17
N SER A 49 1.18 -0.60 17.49
CA SER A 49 0.29 0.11 18.41
C SER A 49 0.41 1.64 18.35
N THR A 50 1.45 2.18 17.72
CA THR A 50 1.62 3.63 17.55
C THR A 50 0.80 4.13 16.36
N GLY A 51 0.02 5.20 16.54
CA GLY A 51 -0.92 5.72 15.53
C GLY A 51 -0.29 6.02 14.16
N LEU A 52 0.97 6.49 14.10
CA LEU A 52 1.70 6.74 12.86
C LEU A 52 2.00 5.44 12.10
N ALA A 53 2.42 4.40 12.79
CA ALA A 53 2.71 3.10 12.18
C ALA A 53 1.42 2.44 11.65
N SER A 54 0.29 2.62 12.33
CA SER A 54 -1.01 2.13 11.88
C SER A 54 -1.42 2.74 10.53
N ILE A 55 -1.22 4.05 10.34
CA ILE A 55 -1.49 4.72 9.06
C ILE A 55 -0.58 4.15 7.96
N LEU A 56 0.73 4.07 8.19
CA LEU A 56 1.67 3.51 7.23
C LEU A 56 1.36 2.04 6.90
N ASN A 57 0.94 1.27 7.90
CA ASN A 57 0.53 -0.12 7.74
C ASN A 57 -0.68 -0.26 6.82
N THR A 58 -1.66 0.65 6.93
CA THR A 58 -2.83 0.68 6.05
C THR A 58 -2.43 0.88 4.58
N PHE A 59 -1.50 1.80 4.30
CA PHE A 59 -1.00 2.03 2.93
C PHE A 59 -0.13 0.90 2.40
N SER A 60 0.58 0.18 3.27
CA SER A 60 1.38 -0.99 2.87
C SER A 60 0.57 -2.29 2.78
N GLY A 61 -0.73 -2.24 3.08
CA GLY A 61 -1.60 -3.40 3.03
C GLY A 61 -1.32 -4.45 4.11
N GLY A 62 -0.90 -4.04 5.31
CA GLY A 62 -0.49 -4.93 6.40
C GLY A 62 0.95 -5.43 6.29
N GLY A 63 1.67 -5.00 5.26
CA GLY A 63 3.06 -5.40 5.05
C GLY A 63 4.03 -4.87 6.10
N LEU A 64 3.72 -3.70 6.69
CA LEU A 64 4.56 -3.09 7.72
C LEU A 64 4.44 -3.81 9.07
N GLU A 65 3.25 -4.25 9.44
CA GLU A 65 2.99 -4.98 10.68
C GLU A 65 3.82 -6.27 10.78
N ASN A 66 3.98 -6.96 9.66
CA ASN A 66 4.83 -8.15 9.58
C ASN A 66 6.26 -7.84 9.12
N TYR A 67 6.59 -6.55 8.91
CA TYR A 67 7.85 -6.12 8.28
C TYR A 67 8.18 -6.99 7.06
N SER A 68 7.20 -7.12 6.18
CA SER A 68 7.28 -8.03 5.04
C SER A 68 8.12 -7.45 3.91
N LEU A 69 8.36 -8.27 2.88
CA LEU A 69 8.97 -7.84 1.63
C LEU A 69 8.31 -6.59 1.04
N PHE A 70 6.99 -6.43 1.25
CA PHE A 70 6.21 -5.28 0.80
C PHE A 70 5.90 -4.27 1.93
N ALA A 71 6.71 -4.21 2.98
CA ALA A 71 6.50 -3.26 4.08
C ALA A 71 6.42 -1.80 3.63
N MET A 72 7.19 -1.42 2.60
CA MET A 72 7.13 -0.11 1.95
C MET A 72 5.98 0.01 0.94
N GLY A 73 5.42 -1.12 0.50
CA GLY A 73 4.40 -1.17 -0.55
C GLY A 73 4.83 -0.45 -1.82
N VAL A 74 3.91 0.34 -2.39
CA VAL A 74 4.15 1.17 -3.58
C VAL A 74 4.41 2.65 -3.23
N SER A 75 4.56 2.98 -1.94
CA SER A 75 4.74 4.37 -1.46
C SER A 75 5.93 5.10 -2.10
N PRO A 76 7.14 4.52 -2.19
CA PRO A 76 8.27 5.18 -2.86
C PRO A 76 8.01 5.48 -4.34
N TYR A 77 7.25 4.61 -5.02
CA TYR A 77 6.87 4.83 -6.41
C TYR A 77 5.90 6.00 -6.56
N ILE A 78 4.90 6.11 -5.68
CA ILE A 78 3.96 7.24 -5.70
C ILE A 78 4.71 8.55 -5.49
N THR A 79 5.61 8.59 -4.51
CA THR A 79 6.46 9.77 -4.25
C THR A 79 7.30 10.11 -5.48
N ALA A 80 7.97 9.13 -6.09
CA ALA A 80 8.75 9.32 -7.31
C ALA A 80 7.89 9.85 -8.47
N GLN A 81 6.68 9.32 -8.63
CA GLN A 81 5.75 9.75 -9.68
C GLN A 81 5.32 11.21 -9.49
N ILE A 82 5.00 11.61 -8.24
CA ILE A 82 4.66 13.00 -7.94
C ILE A 82 5.85 13.92 -8.22
N VAL A 83 7.06 13.55 -7.79
CA VAL A 83 8.27 14.33 -8.05
C VAL A 83 8.50 14.50 -9.55
N VAL A 84 8.40 13.43 -10.33
CA VAL A 84 8.55 13.49 -11.80
C VAL A 84 7.46 14.35 -12.43
N GLN A 85 6.21 14.28 -11.95
CA GLN A 85 5.13 15.15 -12.42
C GLN A 85 5.43 16.64 -12.13
N LEU A 86 5.93 16.95 -10.94
CA LEU A 86 6.33 18.33 -10.60
C LEU A 86 7.49 18.81 -11.49
N LEU A 87 8.49 17.95 -11.75
CA LEU A 87 9.61 18.30 -12.63
C LEU A 87 9.19 18.58 -14.09
N GLN A 88 8.04 18.04 -14.52
CA GLN A 88 7.44 18.32 -15.83
C GLN A 88 6.75 19.69 -15.91
N MET A 89 6.45 20.32 -14.75
CA MET A 89 5.77 21.62 -14.68
C MET A 89 6.78 22.79 -14.76
N ASP A 90 7.50 22.87 -15.88
CA ASP A 90 8.47 23.93 -16.22
C ASP A 90 9.69 24.07 -15.28
N ILE A 91 9.95 23.09 -14.40
CA ILE A 91 11.11 23.12 -13.49
C ILE A 91 12.38 22.64 -14.22
N VAL A 92 12.28 21.53 -14.96
CA VAL A 92 13.42 20.96 -15.70
C VAL A 92 13.11 20.86 -17.19
N PRO A 93 13.79 21.63 -18.06
CA PRO A 93 13.48 21.71 -19.49
C PRO A 93 13.43 20.33 -20.20
N ARG A 94 14.32 19.41 -19.83
CA ARG A 94 14.33 18.05 -20.39
C ARG A 94 13.06 17.25 -20.09
N PHE A 95 12.50 17.37 -18.88
CA PHE A 95 11.27 16.69 -18.52
C PHE A 95 10.05 17.30 -19.23
N VAL A 96 10.07 18.62 -19.42
CA VAL A 96 9.05 19.34 -20.19
C VAL A 96 9.08 18.90 -21.67
N GLU A 97 10.27 18.78 -22.26
CA GLU A 97 10.42 18.27 -23.63
C GLU A 97 9.89 16.85 -23.76
N TRP A 98 10.21 15.96 -22.81
CA TRP A 98 9.70 14.58 -22.83
C TRP A 98 8.18 14.54 -22.68
N SER A 99 7.57 15.40 -21.85
CA SER A 99 6.11 15.47 -21.71
C SER A 99 5.41 15.82 -23.03
N LYS A 100 6.07 16.61 -23.91
CA LYS A 100 5.57 17.01 -25.23
C LYS A 100 5.80 15.97 -26.34
N GLN A 101 6.67 14.98 -26.13
CA GLN A 101 7.04 13.96 -27.12
C GLN A 101 6.03 12.79 -27.25
N GLY A 102 4.86 12.86 -26.62
CA GLY A 102 3.83 11.81 -26.69
C GLY A 102 4.29 10.48 -26.08
N GLU A 103 4.07 9.35 -26.77
CA GLU A 103 4.37 8.02 -26.22
C GLU A 103 5.86 7.77 -25.96
N VAL A 104 6.75 8.28 -26.80
CA VAL A 104 8.21 8.14 -26.63
C VAL A 104 8.67 8.87 -25.38
N GLY A 105 8.16 10.07 -25.16
CA GLY A 105 8.45 10.85 -23.96
C GLY A 105 7.89 10.20 -22.69
N ARG A 106 6.67 9.66 -22.73
CA ARG A 106 6.07 8.91 -21.62
C ARG A 106 6.92 7.71 -21.17
N ARG A 107 7.49 6.98 -22.11
CA ARG A 107 8.40 5.86 -21.78
C ARG A 107 9.64 6.34 -21.04
N LYS A 108 10.24 7.47 -21.47
CA LYS A 108 11.40 8.06 -20.78
C LYS A 108 11.05 8.54 -19.38
N LEU A 109 9.89 9.19 -19.22
CA LEU A 109 9.38 9.64 -17.92
C LEU A 109 9.13 8.47 -16.98
N ASN A 110 8.49 7.40 -17.44
CA ASN A 110 8.28 6.19 -16.66
C ASN A 110 9.60 5.53 -16.24
N GLN A 111 10.60 5.53 -17.13
CA GLN A 111 11.94 5.02 -16.80
C GLN A 111 12.62 5.89 -15.74
N ALA A 112 12.54 7.21 -15.84
CA ALA A 112 13.05 8.13 -14.82
C ALA A 112 12.36 7.93 -13.47
N THR A 113 11.01 7.75 -13.47
CA THR A 113 10.24 7.42 -12.27
C THR A 113 10.74 6.13 -11.61
N ARG A 114 10.99 5.07 -12.38
CA ARG A 114 11.51 3.80 -11.85
C ARG A 114 12.90 3.96 -11.23
N TRP A 115 13.81 4.69 -11.85
CA TRP A 115 15.12 4.96 -11.27
C TRP A 115 15.01 5.78 -9.98
N LEU A 116 14.18 6.80 -9.98
CA LEU A 116 13.94 7.61 -8.79
C LEU A 116 13.29 6.79 -7.68
N THR A 117 12.40 5.86 -8.02
CA THR A 117 11.80 4.91 -7.07
C THR A 117 12.84 4.05 -6.36
N ILE A 118 13.85 3.56 -7.10
CA ILE A 118 14.92 2.76 -6.50
C ILE A 118 15.71 3.58 -5.47
N VAL A 119 16.11 4.81 -5.84
CA VAL A 119 16.88 5.68 -4.96
C VAL A 119 16.06 6.08 -3.73
N LEU A 120 14.83 6.56 -3.94
CA LEU A 120 13.93 6.95 -2.84
C LEU A 120 13.56 5.75 -1.97
N GLY A 121 13.25 4.60 -2.57
CA GLY A 121 12.93 3.38 -1.84
C GLY A 121 14.08 2.92 -0.95
N PHE A 122 15.31 3.00 -1.43
CA PHE A 122 16.49 2.63 -0.65
C PHE A 122 16.72 3.59 0.53
N ILE A 123 16.64 4.90 0.31
CA ILE A 123 16.78 5.89 1.38
C ILE A 123 15.65 5.77 2.40
N GLN A 124 14.40 5.65 1.94
CA GLN A 124 13.24 5.54 2.81
C GLN A 124 13.25 4.23 3.63
N SER A 125 13.66 3.11 3.03
CA SER A 125 13.71 1.82 3.73
C SER A 125 14.73 1.84 4.87
N ILE A 126 15.90 2.41 4.66
CA ILE A 126 16.91 2.60 5.72
C ILE A 126 16.36 3.55 6.78
N GLY A 127 15.75 4.67 6.37
CA GLY A 127 15.20 5.67 7.29
C GLY A 127 14.10 5.10 8.18
N ILE A 128 13.15 4.34 7.62
CA ILE A 128 12.06 3.71 8.37
C ILE A 128 12.62 2.62 9.31
N THR A 129 13.55 1.78 8.83
CA THR A 129 14.18 0.74 9.66
C THR A 129 14.92 1.35 10.85
N ALA A 130 15.71 2.39 10.61
CA ALA A 130 16.45 3.09 11.66
C ALA A 130 15.50 3.84 12.62
N GLY A 131 14.48 4.50 12.08
CA GLY A 131 13.47 5.20 12.87
C GLY A 131 12.70 4.27 13.81
N PHE A 132 12.21 3.14 13.30
CA PHE A 132 11.51 2.15 14.13
C PHE A 132 12.44 1.50 15.15
N ASN A 133 13.69 1.23 14.79
CA ASN A 133 14.67 0.70 15.75
C ASN A 133 15.02 1.70 16.86
N ALA A 134 14.88 3.00 16.62
CA ALA A 134 15.09 4.06 17.61
C ALA A 134 13.84 4.30 18.50
N LEU A 135 12.64 4.06 17.99
CA LEU A 135 11.38 4.31 18.67
C LEU A 135 10.91 3.12 19.52
N SER A 136 11.29 1.89 19.18
CA SER A 136 10.88 0.69 19.90
C SER A 136 11.77 0.43 21.12
N SER A 137 11.16 0.03 22.24
CA SER A 137 11.87 -0.39 23.45
C SER A 137 12.64 -1.69 23.21
N ILE A 138 12.13 -2.55 22.32
CA ILE A 138 12.76 -3.78 21.88
C ILE A 138 13.44 -3.50 20.54
N LYS A 139 14.72 -3.86 20.38
CA LYS A 139 15.43 -3.65 19.12
C LYS A 139 14.73 -4.38 17.98
N LEU A 140 14.34 -3.62 16.94
CA LEU A 140 13.73 -4.16 15.71
C LEU A 140 14.74 -5.03 14.96
N VAL A 141 15.99 -4.61 14.90
CA VAL A 141 17.08 -5.31 14.21
C VAL A 141 17.91 -6.08 15.23
N ASN A 142 18.00 -7.41 15.09
CA ASN A 142 18.72 -8.28 16.03
C ASN A 142 20.20 -7.90 16.18
N HIS A 143 20.85 -7.55 15.07
CA HIS A 143 22.25 -7.09 15.02
C HIS A 143 22.32 -5.78 14.25
N PRO A 144 22.33 -4.60 14.93
CA PRO A 144 22.31 -3.29 14.29
C PRO A 144 23.67 -2.91 13.70
N ASN A 145 24.09 -3.61 12.65
CA ASN A 145 25.27 -3.33 11.87
C ASN A 145 24.92 -2.62 10.56
N VAL A 146 25.84 -1.83 10.02
CA VAL A 146 25.66 -1.16 8.71
C VAL A 146 25.26 -2.16 7.63
N THR A 147 25.90 -3.32 7.61
CA THR A 147 25.56 -4.39 6.65
C THR A 147 24.11 -4.86 6.76
N THR A 148 23.58 -4.99 7.98
CA THR A 148 22.18 -5.41 8.20
C THR A 148 21.20 -4.36 7.68
N TYR A 149 21.44 -3.08 7.95
CA TYR A 149 20.60 -1.99 7.41
C TYR A 149 20.65 -1.93 5.88
N LEU A 150 21.82 -2.10 5.28
CA LEU A 150 21.97 -2.14 3.82
C LEU A 150 21.23 -3.35 3.22
N THR A 151 21.33 -4.52 3.84
CA THR A 151 20.64 -5.74 3.38
C THR A 151 19.12 -5.56 3.48
N ILE A 152 18.61 -5.09 4.61
CA ILE A 152 17.18 -4.80 4.77
C ILE A 152 16.73 -3.75 3.76
N GLY A 153 17.50 -2.68 3.58
CA GLY A 153 17.24 -1.63 2.60
C GLY A 153 17.13 -2.17 1.17
N LEU A 154 18.04 -3.05 0.77
CA LEU A 154 17.99 -3.71 -0.54
C LEU A 154 16.78 -4.63 -0.69
N ILE A 155 16.46 -5.43 0.32
CA ILE A 155 15.29 -6.34 0.29
C ILE A 155 14.00 -5.54 0.15
N LEU A 156 13.80 -4.50 0.96
CA LEU A 156 12.59 -3.67 0.89
C LEU A 156 12.48 -2.91 -0.43
N THR A 157 13.61 -2.40 -0.96
CA THR A 157 13.63 -1.74 -2.27
C THR A 157 13.29 -2.72 -3.38
N ALA A 158 13.84 -3.92 -3.35
CA ALA A 158 13.51 -4.98 -4.30
C ALA A 158 12.02 -5.35 -4.22
N GLY A 159 11.46 -5.43 -3.00
CA GLY A 159 10.04 -5.64 -2.77
C GLY A 159 9.18 -4.53 -3.38
N THR A 160 9.54 -3.26 -3.17
CA THR A 160 8.85 -2.12 -3.79
C THR A 160 8.90 -2.19 -5.32
N MET A 161 10.04 -2.52 -5.91
CA MET A 161 10.18 -2.65 -7.36
C MET A 161 9.34 -3.81 -7.90
N PHE A 162 9.28 -4.92 -7.17
CA PHE A 162 8.44 -6.06 -7.53
C PHE A 162 6.93 -5.72 -7.41
N ALA A 163 6.52 -5.01 -6.36
CA ALA A 163 5.15 -4.52 -6.21
C ALA A 163 4.77 -3.55 -7.35
N THR A 164 5.67 -2.62 -7.69
CA THR A 164 5.48 -1.69 -8.82
C THR A 164 5.35 -2.44 -10.15
N TRP A 165 6.20 -3.44 -10.39
CA TRP A 165 6.12 -4.28 -11.58
C TRP A 165 4.78 -5.04 -11.65
N MET A 166 4.29 -5.58 -10.54
CA MET A 166 2.95 -6.19 -10.48
C MET A 166 1.85 -5.17 -10.80
N GLY A 167 1.96 -3.94 -10.31
CA GLY A 167 1.05 -2.84 -10.65
C GLY A 167 1.06 -2.52 -12.16
N ASP A 168 2.23 -2.44 -12.76
CA ASP A 168 2.37 -2.23 -14.21
C ASP A 168 1.72 -3.38 -15.00
N MET A 169 1.93 -4.62 -14.57
CA MET A 169 1.30 -5.82 -15.19
C MET A 169 -0.23 -5.77 -15.13
N ILE A 170 -0.81 -5.33 -14.01
CA ILE A 170 -2.27 -5.14 -13.89
C ILE A 170 -2.73 -4.05 -14.84
N THR A 171 -2.00 -2.92 -14.94
CA THR A 171 -2.34 -1.81 -15.83
C THR A 171 -2.32 -2.24 -17.30
N GLU A 172 -1.35 -3.05 -17.72
CA GLU A 172 -1.20 -3.50 -19.10
C GLU A 172 -2.18 -4.60 -19.50
N ARG A 173 -2.40 -5.59 -18.60
CA ARG A 173 -3.12 -6.83 -18.94
C ARG A 173 -4.38 -7.06 -18.10
N GLY A 174 -4.57 -6.28 -17.03
CA GLY A 174 -5.67 -6.42 -16.09
C GLY A 174 -6.74 -5.34 -16.28
N LEU A 175 -7.31 -4.89 -15.15
CA LEU A 175 -8.35 -3.87 -15.08
C LEU A 175 -7.83 -2.59 -14.43
N GLY A 176 -7.99 -1.47 -15.10
CA GLY A 176 -7.74 -0.15 -14.54
C GLY A 176 -6.28 0.14 -14.21
N ASN A 177 -6.05 1.04 -13.25
CA ASN A 177 -4.71 1.39 -12.77
C ASN A 177 -4.23 0.35 -11.74
N GLY A 178 -3.17 -0.39 -12.06
CA GLY A 178 -2.71 -1.50 -11.22
C GLY A 178 -2.14 -1.07 -9.88
N VAL A 179 -1.46 0.08 -9.81
CA VAL A 179 -0.94 0.61 -8.54
C VAL A 179 -2.09 0.95 -7.60
N SER A 180 -3.14 1.61 -8.10
CA SER A 180 -4.35 1.89 -7.33
C SER A 180 -5.06 0.62 -6.87
N MET A 181 -5.08 -0.42 -7.72
CA MET A 181 -5.66 -1.72 -7.37
C MET A 181 -4.86 -2.44 -6.27
N LEU A 182 -3.53 -2.33 -6.25
CA LEU A 182 -2.69 -2.88 -5.18
C LEU A 182 -2.95 -2.17 -3.84
N ILE A 183 -3.04 -0.84 -3.85
CA ILE A 183 -3.37 -0.05 -2.65
C ILE A 183 -4.77 -0.42 -2.14
N PHE A 184 -5.76 -0.45 -3.04
CA PHE A 184 -7.13 -0.84 -2.70
C PHE A 184 -7.19 -2.24 -2.09
N ALA A 185 -6.51 -3.22 -2.70
CA ALA A 185 -6.46 -4.59 -2.16
C ALA A 185 -5.78 -4.65 -0.78
N GLY A 186 -4.75 -3.81 -0.56
CA GLY A 186 -4.10 -3.66 0.75
C GLY A 186 -5.06 -3.17 1.82
N ILE A 187 -5.80 -2.09 1.54
CA ILE A 187 -6.77 -1.51 2.46
C ILE A 187 -7.92 -2.49 2.75
N VAL A 188 -8.51 -3.08 1.71
CA VAL A 188 -9.62 -4.04 1.85
C VAL A 188 -9.20 -5.27 2.65
N ALA A 189 -7.99 -5.73 2.51
CA ALA A 189 -7.49 -6.89 3.23
C ALA A 189 -7.37 -6.67 4.76
N GLN A 190 -7.28 -5.43 5.22
CA GLN A 190 -7.26 -5.09 6.66
C GLN A 190 -8.66 -4.84 7.23
N MET A 191 -9.66 -4.58 6.39
CA MET A 191 -11.02 -4.30 6.85
C MET A 191 -11.61 -5.38 7.78
N PRO A 192 -11.48 -6.69 7.51
CA PRO A 192 -12.01 -7.71 8.41
C PRO A 192 -11.43 -7.64 9.81
N GLY A 193 -10.10 -7.43 9.93
CA GLY A 193 -9.42 -7.26 11.22
C GLY A 193 -9.87 -6.00 11.96
N GLY A 194 -9.98 -4.88 11.25
CA GLY A 194 -10.47 -3.62 11.82
C GLY A 194 -11.92 -3.71 12.31
N ILE A 195 -12.80 -4.36 11.55
CA ILE A 195 -14.20 -4.60 11.95
C ILE A 195 -14.24 -5.50 13.21
N TYR A 196 -13.42 -6.55 13.25
CA TYR A 196 -13.34 -7.44 14.39
C TYR A 196 -12.85 -6.73 15.66
N GLN A 197 -11.85 -5.87 15.55
CA GLN A 197 -11.36 -5.04 16.66
C GLN A 197 -12.45 -4.08 17.15
N LEU A 198 -13.13 -3.36 16.25
CA LEU A 198 -14.24 -2.49 16.61
C LEU A 198 -15.36 -3.25 17.32
N TRP A 199 -15.64 -4.47 16.89
CA TRP A 199 -16.61 -5.33 17.56
C TRP A 199 -16.15 -5.69 18.99
N GLN A 200 -14.91 -6.08 19.16
CA GLN A 200 -14.37 -6.42 20.47
C GLN A 200 -14.31 -5.22 21.42
N ASP A 201 -13.86 -4.07 20.91
CA ASP A 201 -13.63 -2.88 21.74
C ASP A 201 -14.95 -2.16 22.14
N GLN A 202 -15.97 -2.24 21.28
CA GLN A 202 -17.19 -1.46 21.46
C GLN A 202 -18.43 -2.28 21.84
N ILE A 203 -18.41 -3.60 21.61
CA ILE A 203 -19.61 -4.42 21.75
C ILE A 203 -19.35 -5.65 22.62
N ALA A 204 -18.23 -6.34 22.46
CA ALA A 204 -17.92 -7.56 23.19
C ALA A 204 -17.50 -7.26 24.64
N GLY A 205 -18.36 -7.63 25.59
CA GLY A 205 -18.10 -7.44 27.02
C GLY A 205 -18.84 -6.26 27.66
N GLU A 206 -19.50 -5.42 26.88
CA GLU A 206 -20.32 -4.33 27.37
C GLU A 206 -21.78 -4.77 27.55
N SER A 207 -22.42 -4.32 28.64
CA SER A 207 -23.81 -4.62 28.95
C SER A 207 -24.59 -3.34 29.32
N GLY A 208 -25.87 -3.30 29.01
CA GLY A 208 -26.73 -2.18 29.33
C GLY A 208 -26.57 -0.95 28.41
N SER A 209 -26.42 0.24 28.99
CA SER A 209 -26.32 1.52 28.24
C SER A 209 -25.03 1.65 27.43
N ALA A 210 -23.93 1.04 27.85
CA ALA A 210 -22.66 1.06 27.17
C ALA A 210 -22.73 0.31 25.82
N LEU A 211 -23.44 -0.79 25.76
CA LEU A 211 -23.68 -1.56 24.54
C LEU A 211 -24.42 -0.73 23.47
N TRP A 212 -25.45 0.03 23.89
CA TRP A 212 -26.18 0.93 22.99
C TRP A 212 -25.33 2.08 22.46
N MET A 213 -24.43 2.63 23.31
CA MET A 213 -23.46 3.63 22.87
C MET A 213 -22.44 3.07 21.85
N GLY A 214 -21.94 1.84 22.08
CA GLY A 214 -21.04 1.15 21.14
C GLY A 214 -21.69 0.90 19.78
N ILE A 215 -22.91 0.40 19.75
CA ILE A 215 -23.67 0.22 18.51
C ILE A 215 -23.91 1.56 17.80
N GLY A 216 -24.26 2.61 18.56
CA GLY A 216 -24.43 3.95 18.02
C GLY A 216 -23.16 4.50 17.40
N PHE A 217 -22.01 4.28 18.01
CA PHE A 217 -20.70 4.69 17.47
C PHE A 217 -20.36 3.97 16.18
N VAL A 218 -20.53 2.64 16.13
CA VAL A 218 -20.30 1.85 14.90
C VAL A 218 -21.25 2.29 13.77
N ALA A 219 -22.52 2.52 14.07
CA ALA A 219 -23.48 3.03 13.10
C ALA A 219 -23.08 4.41 12.57
N LEU A 220 -22.62 5.32 13.43
CA LEU A 220 -22.13 6.64 13.07
C LEU A 220 -20.91 6.55 12.14
N VAL A 221 -19.94 5.67 12.41
CA VAL A 221 -18.77 5.44 11.54
C VAL A 221 -19.21 4.94 10.17
N ILE A 222 -20.15 3.99 10.09
CA ILE A 222 -20.65 3.48 8.82
C ILE A 222 -21.37 4.59 8.03
N ILE A 223 -22.21 5.39 8.69
CA ILE A 223 -22.91 6.52 8.05
C ILE A 223 -21.91 7.55 7.53
N ALA A 224 -20.87 7.90 8.33
CA ALA A 224 -19.83 8.82 7.91
C ALA A 224 -19.07 8.29 6.68
N LEU A 225 -18.73 7.01 6.63
CA LEU A 225 -18.11 6.38 5.46
C LEU A 225 -19.00 6.47 4.22
N ILE A 226 -20.29 6.20 4.34
CA ILE A 226 -21.25 6.29 3.22
C ILE A 226 -21.34 7.74 2.73
N ILE A 227 -21.39 8.73 3.63
CA ILE A 227 -21.44 10.15 3.28
C ILE A 227 -20.17 10.56 2.54
N ILE A 228 -18.99 10.15 3.02
CA ILE A 228 -17.69 10.45 2.36
C ILE A 228 -17.65 9.84 0.96
N VAL A 229 -18.04 8.57 0.82
CA VAL A 229 -18.07 7.91 -0.49
C VAL A 229 -19.06 8.59 -1.43
N ALA A 230 -20.26 8.93 -0.94
CA ALA A 230 -21.26 9.66 -1.73
C ALA A 230 -20.76 11.05 -2.16
N PHE A 231 -20.10 11.78 -1.27
CA PHE A 231 -19.52 13.08 -1.58
C PHE A 231 -18.42 12.98 -2.64
N VAL A 232 -17.46 12.06 -2.47
CA VAL A 232 -16.35 11.84 -3.43
C VAL A 232 -16.88 11.37 -4.80
N THR A 233 -17.97 10.60 -4.85
CA THR A 233 -18.56 10.15 -6.11
C THR A 233 -19.43 11.21 -6.79
N TRP A 234 -19.90 12.23 -6.04
CA TRP A 234 -20.74 13.31 -6.56
C TRP A 234 -19.89 14.48 -7.10
N VAL A 235 -18.69 14.74 -6.54
CA VAL A 235 -17.74 15.74 -7.01
C VAL A 235 -16.97 15.24 -8.23
#